data_14cd5ba61f7179ec440292c5289d83cb
#
_entry.id   14cd5ba61f7179ec440292c5289d83cb
#
_cell.length_a   1.000
_cell.length_b   1.000
_cell.length_c   1.000
_cell.angle_alpha   90.00
_cell.angle_beta   90.00
_cell.angle_gamma   90.00
#
_symmetry.space_group_name_H-M   'P 1'
#
loop_
_entity.id
_entity.type
_entity.pdbx_description
1 polymer ?
#
loop_
_entity_poly.entity_id
_entity_poly.type
_entity_poly.pdbx_seq_one_letter_code
_entity_poly.pdbx_strand_id
1 'polypeptide(L)'
;HRRRHSFPTRRSSDLERILKDIQASDARWSVILLRYFNPIGAHESGLIGEQPNGIPNNLLPYVCQVAAGKLPYLSVFGDDYQTIDGTGVRDYIHVVDLAEGHVRAMQANGKQSGVFVYNLGTGNGYSVLEVIRAFEKASGLAVPYQIKPRRSGDIAVCFADVSYTTKQIGWQAQRDLNQMMVDAWRWQGQNPNGFE
;
A
#
# COMPACT_ATOMS: atom_id res chain seq x y z
N HIS A 1 10.94 -25.70 2.47
CA HIS A 1 11.18 -24.55 1.58
C HIS A 1 9.89 -23.75 1.37
N ARG A 2 9.66 -22.73 2.19
CA ARG A 2 8.55 -21.77 1.97
C ARG A 2 9.01 -20.76 0.91
N ARG A 3 8.54 -20.91 -0.32
CA ARG A 3 8.69 -19.88 -1.35
C ARG A 3 7.83 -18.68 -0.95
N ARG A 4 8.46 -17.58 -0.56
CA ARG A 4 7.80 -16.29 -0.43
C ARG A 4 7.64 -15.73 -1.83
N HIS A 5 6.41 -15.58 -2.30
CA HIS A 5 6.10 -15.06 -3.62
C HIS A 5 5.64 -13.60 -3.49
N SER A 6 6.25 -12.74 -4.28
CA SER A 6 5.77 -11.40 -4.56
C SER A 6 4.56 -11.47 -5.51
N PHE A 7 3.71 -10.51 -5.42
CA PHE A 7 2.43 -10.24 -6.01
C PHE A 7 2.15 -10.71 -7.45
N PRO A 8 0.91 -11.14 -7.78
CA PRO A 8 -0.07 -11.64 -6.85
C PRO A 8 0.32 -13.02 -6.35
N THR A 9 0.18 -13.25 -5.07
CA THR A 9 0.42 -14.60 -4.55
C THR A 9 -0.61 -15.53 -5.16
N ARG A 10 -0.24 -16.81 -5.45
CA ARG A 10 -1.19 -17.86 -5.83
C ARG A 10 -2.45 -17.82 -4.98
N ARG A 11 -2.31 -17.54 -3.67
CA ARG A 11 -3.41 -17.46 -2.71
C ARG A 11 -4.45 -16.40 -3.07
N SER A 12 -4.04 -15.20 -3.49
CA SER A 12 -4.98 -14.14 -3.86
C SER A 12 -5.74 -14.50 -5.13
N SER A 13 -5.08 -15.04 -6.16
CA SER A 13 -5.73 -15.49 -7.39
C SER A 13 -6.65 -16.68 -7.14
N ASP A 14 -6.26 -17.61 -6.26
CA ASP A 14 -7.09 -18.76 -5.89
C ASP A 14 -8.34 -18.31 -5.12
N LEU A 15 -8.22 -17.36 -4.18
CA LEU A 15 -9.37 -16.79 -3.47
C LEU A 15 -10.32 -16.05 -4.41
N GLU A 16 -9.80 -15.23 -5.34
CA GLU A 16 -10.64 -14.58 -6.34
C GLU A 16 -11.42 -15.60 -7.18
N ARG A 17 -10.80 -16.72 -7.56
CA ARG A 17 -11.45 -17.78 -8.31
C ARG A 17 -12.55 -18.46 -7.49
N ILE A 18 -12.25 -18.84 -6.24
CA ILE A 18 -13.23 -19.43 -5.33
C ILE A 18 -14.47 -18.54 -5.17
N LEU A 19 -14.25 -17.23 -4.95
CA LEU A 19 -15.35 -16.28 -4.79
C LEU A 19 -16.18 -16.12 -6.07
N LYS A 20 -15.55 -16.15 -7.25
CA LYS A 20 -16.24 -16.15 -8.54
C LYS A 20 -17.07 -17.43 -8.73
N ASP A 21 -16.51 -18.59 -8.36
CA ASP A 21 -17.20 -19.88 -8.45
C ASP A 21 -18.41 -19.94 -7.48
N ILE A 22 -18.27 -19.37 -6.27
CA ILE A 22 -19.39 -19.22 -5.32
C ILE A 22 -20.52 -18.38 -5.93
N GLN A 23 -20.20 -17.23 -6.51
CA GLN A 23 -21.19 -16.37 -7.14
C GLN A 23 -21.86 -17.05 -8.34
N ALA A 24 -21.10 -17.80 -9.14
CA ALA A 24 -21.65 -18.58 -10.26
C ALA A 24 -22.57 -19.71 -9.81
N SER A 25 -22.35 -20.29 -8.63
CA SER A 25 -23.21 -21.35 -8.06
C SER A 25 -24.52 -20.82 -7.48
N ASP A 26 -24.55 -19.56 -7.05
CA ASP A 26 -25.74 -18.89 -6.52
C ASP A 26 -25.74 -17.41 -6.91
N ALA A 27 -26.57 -17.06 -7.89
CA ALA A 27 -26.66 -15.71 -8.45
C ALA A 27 -27.15 -14.65 -7.46
N ARG A 28 -27.53 -15.00 -6.22
CA ARG A 28 -27.91 -14.03 -5.18
C ARG A 28 -26.71 -13.33 -4.57
N TRP A 29 -25.49 -13.89 -4.68
CA TRP A 29 -24.29 -13.31 -4.13
C TRP A 29 -23.89 -12.03 -4.86
N SER A 30 -23.48 -11.02 -4.07
CA SER A 30 -22.72 -9.87 -4.53
C SER A 30 -21.29 -10.01 -4.04
N VAL A 31 -20.34 -10.15 -4.94
CA VAL A 31 -18.93 -10.33 -4.65
C VAL A 31 -18.15 -9.11 -5.14
N ILE A 32 -17.51 -8.38 -4.23
CA ILE A 32 -16.70 -7.23 -4.57
C ILE A 32 -15.23 -7.58 -4.25
N LEU A 33 -14.41 -7.66 -5.29
CA LEU A 33 -12.98 -7.98 -5.22
C LEU A 33 -12.19 -6.68 -5.32
N LEU A 34 -11.54 -6.28 -4.24
CA LEU A 34 -10.73 -5.07 -4.19
C LEU A 34 -9.25 -5.44 -4.22
N ARG A 35 -8.57 -5.02 -5.27
CA ARG A 35 -7.12 -5.18 -5.46
C ARG A 35 -6.45 -3.88 -5.08
N TYR A 36 -5.98 -3.78 -3.85
CA TYR A 36 -5.26 -2.59 -3.40
C TYR A 36 -3.76 -2.74 -3.52
N PHE A 37 -3.11 -1.62 -3.83
CA PHE A 37 -1.67 -1.51 -3.97
C PHE A 37 -1.03 -1.30 -2.59
N ASN A 38 -0.02 -0.49 -2.43
CA ASN A 38 0.71 -0.39 -1.16
C ASN A 38 0.04 0.64 -0.22
N PRO A 39 -0.83 0.23 0.73
CA PRO A 39 -1.41 1.19 1.66
C PRO A 39 -0.35 1.73 2.61
N ILE A 40 -0.33 3.04 2.79
CA ILE A 40 0.57 3.76 3.69
C ILE A 40 -0.16 4.97 4.29
N GLY A 41 0.53 5.68 5.18
CA GLY A 41 -0.07 6.80 5.91
C GLY A 41 -0.79 6.33 7.18
N ALA A 42 -1.50 7.26 7.78
CA ALA A 42 -2.30 7.05 8.97
C ALA A 42 -3.50 8.01 8.94
N HIS A 43 -4.46 7.86 9.86
CA HIS A 43 -5.54 8.82 9.98
C HIS A 43 -4.99 10.17 10.47
N GLU A 44 -5.52 11.26 9.93
CA GLU A 44 -5.08 12.63 10.24
C GLU A 44 -5.16 13.01 11.73
N SER A 45 -6.01 12.34 12.50
CA SER A 45 -6.09 12.54 13.96
C SER A 45 -4.87 12.03 14.73
N GLY A 46 -4.03 11.17 14.15
CA GLY A 46 -2.96 10.47 14.85
C GLY A 46 -3.43 9.40 15.84
N LEU A 47 -4.73 9.05 15.84
CA LEU A 47 -5.29 8.01 16.73
C LEU A 47 -5.28 6.61 16.10
N ILE A 48 -5.20 6.52 14.78
CA ILE A 48 -5.21 5.27 14.01
C ILE A 48 -3.99 5.27 13.08
N GLY A 49 -3.18 4.22 13.17
CA GLY A 49 -1.99 4.04 12.34
C GLY A 49 -1.53 2.60 12.32
N GLU A 50 -0.35 2.34 11.78
CA GLU A 50 0.21 0.99 11.62
C GLU A 50 1.24 0.69 12.71
N GLN A 51 1.01 -0.38 13.46
CA GLN A 51 1.96 -0.90 14.45
C GLN A 51 2.35 -2.34 14.08
N PRO A 52 3.44 -2.54 13.34
CA PRO A 52 3.90 -3.88 12.98
C PRO A 52 4.52 -4.60 14.19
N ASN A 53 4.27 -5.89 14.29
CA ASN A 53 4.96 -6.74 15.25
C ASN A 53 6.38 -7.08 14.74
N GLY A 54 7.41 -6.65 15.46
CA GLY A 54 8.81 -6.84 15.11
C GLY A 54 9.29 -5.88 13.99
N ILE A 55 10.27 -6.31 13.20
CA ILE A 55 10.82 -5.50 12.11
C ILE A 55 9.77 -5.37 11.00
N PRO A 56 9.40 -4.12 10.60
CA PRO A 56 8.39 -3.91 9.57
C PRO A 56 8.79 -4.51 8.21
N ASN A 57 7.81 -5.14 7.56
CA ASN A 57 7.97 -5.60 6.17
C ASN A 57 7.56 -4.52 5.15
N ASN A 58 6.68 -3.58 5.56
CA ASN A 58 6.24 -2.47 4.75
C ASN A 58 7.22 -1.31 4.84
N LEU A 59 7.37 -0.55 3.73
CA LEU A 59 8.38 0.50 3.62
C LEU A 59 8.17 1.61 4.64
N LEU A 60 6.97 2.20 4.71
CA LEU A 60 6.75 3.42 5.51
C LEU A 60 6.86 3.19 7.02
N PRO A 61 6.31 2.13 7.63
CA PRO A 61 6.57 1.85 9.05
C PRO A 61 8.05 1.64 9.36
N TYR A 62 8.82 1.04 8.42
CA TYR A 62 10.26 0.89 8.57
C TYR A 62 10.96 2.26 8.55
N VAL A 63 10.61 3.12 7.59
CA VAL A 63 11.11 4.52 7.50
C VAL A 63 10.82 5.27 8.81
N CYS A 64 9.59 5.20 9.33
CA CYS A 64 9.20 5.82 10.59
C CYS A 64 10.04 5.33 11.77
N GLN A 65 10.29 4.02 11.87
CA GLN A 65 11.10 3.45 12.96
C GLN A 65 12.57 3.84 12.87
N VAL A 66 13.12 3.97 11.65
CA VAL A 66 14.49 4.48 11.43
C VAL A 66 14.57 5.95 11.85
N ALA A 67 13.65 6.79 11.40
CA ALA A 67 13.60 8.20 11.76
C ALA A 67 13.39 8.43 13.25
N ALA A 68 12.63 7.55 13.92
CA ALA A 68 12.44 7.55 15.38
C ALA A 68 13.67 7.00 16.16
N GLY A 69 14.74 6.59 15.49
CA GLY A 69 15.94 6.02 16.11
C GLY A 69 15.78 4.59 16.66
N LYS A 70 14.67 3.92 16.36
CA LYS A 70 14.43 2.54 16.81
C LYS A 70 15.21 1.50 16.00
N LEU A 71 15.51 1.83 14.74
CA LEU A 71 16.30 1.02 13.83
C LEU A 71 17.45 1.85 13.26
N PRO A 72 18.64 1.27 13.05
CA PRO A 72 19.83 2.01 12.68
C PRO A 72 19.81 2.52 11.22
N TYR A 73 19.16 1.81 10.33
CA TYR A 73 19.05 2.15 8.91
C TYR A 73 17.91 1.37 8.23
N LEU A 74 17.46 1.89 7.10
CA LEU A 74 16.54 1.23 6.20
C LEU A 74 17.31 0.36 5.17
N SER A 75 16.86 -0.88 4.93
CA SER A 75 17.39 -1.71 3.84
C SER A 75 16.63 -1.42 2.55
N VAL A 76 17.31 -0.89 1.55
CA VAL A 76 16.80 -0.66 0.19
C VAL A 76 17.25 -1.82 -0.70
N PHE A 77 16.31 -2.58 -1.28
CA PHE A 77 16.61 -3.81 -2.01
C PHE A 77 16.69 -3.58 -3.52
N GLY A 78 17.93 -3.50 -4.02
CA GLY A 78 18.27 -3.21 -5.42
C GLY A 78 18.32 -1.73 -5.72
N ASP A 79 19.34 -1.34 -6.49
CA ASP A 79 19.58 0.01 -7.03
C ASP A 79 19.90 -0.03 -8.52
N ASP A 80 19.65 -1.18 -9.16
CA ASP A 80 20.00 -1.47 -10.54
C ASP A 80 18.77 -1.82 -11.40
N TYR A 81 17.54 -1.47 -10.96
CA TYR A 81 16.34 -1.59 -11.76
C TYR A 81 16.30 -0.52 -12.88
N GLN A 82 15.61 -0.83 -13.98
CA GLN A 82 15.34 0.12 -15.07
C GLN A 82 14.28 1.16 -14.62
N THR A 83 14.63 1.99 -13.66
CA THR A 83 13.77 3.02 -13.06
C THR A 83 14.57 4.32 -12.91
N ILE A 84 13.91 5.42 -12.50
CA ILE A 84 14.51 6.76 -12.48
C ILE A 84 15.75 6.86 -11.56
N ASP A 85 15.80 6.06 -10.49
CA ASP A 85 16.90 6.07 -9.51
C ASP A 85 17.43 4.68 -9.19
N GLY A 86 17.09 3.69 -10.01
CA GLY A 86 17.52 2.31 -9.87
C GLY A 86 16.75 1.51 -8.82
N THR A 87 15.88 2.14 -8.00
CA THR A 87 15.11 1.43 -6.98
C THR A 87 13.72 1.03 -7.48
N GLY A 88 13.07 0.08 -6.81
CA GLY A 88 11.76 -0.41 -7.21
C GLY A 88 10.68 0.65 -7.09
N VAL A 89 9.78 0.72 -8.08
CA VAL A 89 8.65 1.67 -8.14
C VAL A 89 7.35 0.97 -7.76
N ARG A 90 6.59 1.57 -6.84
CA ARG A 90 5.28 1.06 -6.39
C ARG A 90 4.24 2.19 -6.33
N ASP A 91 2.97 1.81 -6.46
CA ASP A 91 1.85 2.69 -6.20
C ASP A 91 1.55 2.67 -4.70
N TYR A 92 1.70 3.81 -4.07
CA TYR A 92 1.37 4.01 -2.66
C TYR A 92 0.04 4.75 -2.56
N ILE A 93 -0.87 4.20 -1.78
CA ILE A 93 -2.19 4.78 -1.56
C ILE A 93 -2.39 5.11 -0.08
N HIS A 94 -2.96 6.27 0.21
CA HIS A 94 -3.28 6.64 1.57
C HIS A 94 -4.34 5.70 2.17
N VAL A 95 -4.11 5.21 3.39
CA VAL A 95 -5.01 4.23 4.05
C VAL A 95 -6.45 4.73 4.17
N VAL A 96 -6.67 6.04 4.34
CA VAL A 96 -8.02 6.64 4.38
C VAL A 96 -8.68 6.61 3.00
N ASP A 97 -7.95 6.93 1.91
CA ASP A 97 -8.47 6.80 0.55
C ASP A 97 -8.85 5.33 0.25
N LEU A 98 -8.02 4.39 0.69
CA LEU A 98 -8.32 2.97 0.55
C LEU A 98 -9.63 2.61 1.28
N ALA A 99 -9.82 3.07 2.53
CA ALA A 99 -11.05 2.85 3.30
C ALA A 99 -12.28 3.47 2.60
N GLU A 100 -12.15 4.70 2.10
CA GLU A 100 -13.20 5.36 1.31
C GLU A 100 -13.53 4.57 0.04
N GLY A 101 -12.52 3.99 -0.63
CA GLY A 101 -12.69 3.10 -1.78
C GLY A 101 -13.52 1.86 -1.47
N HIS A 102 -13.33 1.25 -0.29
CA HIS A 102 -14.17 0.13 0.18
C HIS A 102 -15.63 0.55 0.32
N VAL A 103 -15.88 1.69 0.99
CA VAL A 103 -17.24 2.21 1.20
C VAL A 103 -17.91 2.52 -0.14
N ARG A 104 -17.20 3.17 -1.06
CA ARG A 104 -17.73 3.49 -2.40
C ARG A 104 -18.06 2.23 -3.21
N ALA A 105 -17.20 1.23 -3.20
CA ALA A 105 -17.44 -0.03 -3.88
C ALA A 105 -18.69 -0.74 -3.32
N MET A 106 -18.87 -0.77 -2.00
CA MET A 106 -20.07 -1.30 -1.35
C MET A 106 -21.33 -0.52 -1.71
N GLN A 107 -21.28 0.81 -1.71
CA GLN A 107 -22.42 1.67 -2.06
C GLN A 107 -22.85 1.47 -3.51
N ALA A 108 -21.90 1.33 -4.42
CA ALA A 108 -22.16 1.16 -5.85
C ALA A 108 -22.74 -0.22 -6.18
N ASN A 109 -22.28 -1.28 -5.50
CA ASN A 109 -22.57 -2.66 -5.93
C ASN A 109 -23.23 -3.54 -4.86
N GLY A 110 -23.31 -3.11 -3.60
CA GLY A 110 -23.80 -3.97 -2.50
C GLY A 110 -25.25 -4.44 -2.62
N LYS A 111 -26.06 -3.82 -3.51
CA LYS A 111 -27.45 -4.21 -3.82
C LYS A 111 -27.58 -4.95 -5.15
N GLN A 112 -26.48 -5.20 -5.85
CA GLN A 112 -26.46 -5.88 -7.14
C GLN A 112 -25.82 -7.24 -6.97
N SER A 113 -26.42 -8.30 -7.55
CA SER A 113 -25.76 -9.58 -7.65
C SER A 113 -24.73 -9.57 -8.77
N GLY A 114 -23.63 -10.29 -8.58
CA GLY A 114 -22.55 -10.38 -9.57
C GLY A 114 -21.19 -10.34 -8.96
N VAL A 115 -20.16 -10.30 -9.81
CA VAL A 115 -18.76 -10.15 -9.43
C VAL A 115 -18.23 -8.83 -9.93
N PHE A 116 -17.76 -8.00 -9.02
CA PHE A 116 -17.19 -6.67 -9.30
C PHE A 116 -15.73 -6.64 -8.88
N VAL A 117 -14.83 -6.19 -9.76
CA VAL A 117 -13.39 -6.18 -9.50
C VAL A 117 -12.86 -4.77 -9.69
N TYR A 118 -12.21 -4.22 -8.66
CA TYR A 118 -11.68 -2.85 -8.68
C TYR A 118 -10.24 -2.80 -8.20
N ASN A 119 -9.40 -2.06 -8.93
CA ASN A 119 -8.08 -1.71 -8.47
C ASN A 119 -8.17 -0.44 -7.61
N LEU A 120 -7.66 -0.50 -6.38
CA LEU A 120 -7.59 0.66 -5.48
C LEU A 120 -6.12 1.08 -5.33
N GLY A 121 -5.75 2.10 -6.07
CA GLY A 121 -4.44 2.73 -6.11
C GLY A 121 -4.57 4.21 -6.48
N THR A 122 -3.46 4.89 -6.65
CA THR A 122 -3.41 6.28 -7.12
C THR A 122 -3.24 6.37 -8.63
N GLY A 123 -2.74 5.31 -9.28
CA GLY A 123 -2.30 5.31 -10.66
C GLY A 123 -0.91 5.94 -10.86
N ASN A 124 -0.24 6.36 -9.77
CA ASN A 124 1.09 6.94 -9.78
C ASN A 124 2.08 6.01 -9.09
N GLY A 125 3.26 5.84 -9.70
CA GLY A 125 4.35 5.06 -9.12
C GLY A 125 5.40 5.97 -8.48
N TYR A 126 5.89 5.62 -7.29
CA TYR A 126 7.01 6.27 -6.62
C TYR A 126 8.09 5.24 -6.33
N SER A 127 9.35 5.64 -6.54
CA SER A 127 10.50 4.82 -6.18
C SER A 127 10.73 4.81 -4.66
N VAL A 128 11.52 3.85 -4.18
CA VAL A 128 11.86 3.78 -2.75
C VAL A 128 12.59 5.05 -2.31
N LEU A 129 13.53 5.57 -3.12
CA LEU A 129 14.26 6.79 -2.77
C LEU A 129 13.38 8.04 -2.85
N GLU A 130 12.37 8.10 -3.73
CA GLU A 130 11.38 9.18 -3.74
C GLU A 130 10.56 9.19 -2.44
N VAL A 131 10.14 8.02 -1.95
CA VAL A 131 9.43 7.90 -0.67
C VAL A 131 10.31 8.35 0.50
N ILE A 132 11.59 7.97 0.53
CA ILE A 132 12.52 8.41 1.57
C ILE A 132 12.65 9.95 1.54
N ARG A 133 12.92 10.54 0.38
CA ARG A 133 13.03 12.00 0.24
C ARG A 133 11.76 12.73 0.64
N ALA A 134 10.59 12.20 0.26
CA ALA A 134 9.31 12.78 0.65
C ALA A 134 9.12 12.74 2.19
N PHE A 135 9.51 11.63 2.82
CA PHE A 135 9.44 11.50 4.28
C PHE A 135 10.42 12.46 4.99
N GLU A 136 11.66 12.53 4.54
CA GLU A 136 12.67 13.47 5.09
C GLU A 136 12.18 14.92 5.01
N LYS A 137 11.57 15.30 3.89
CA LYS A 137 10.98 16.62 3.70
C LYS A 137 9.81 16.87 4.67
N ALA A 138 8.94 15.88 4.88
CA ALA A 138 7.76 16.03 5.73
C ALA A 138 8.09 16.01 7.23
N SER A 139 9.06 15.19 7.65
CA SER A 139 9.45 15.02 9.06
C SER A 139 10.55 15.96 9.52
N GLY A 140 11.38 16.48 8.59
CA GLY A 140 12.61 17.21 8.90
C GLY A 140 13.75 16.33 9.43
N LEU A 141 13.62 15.01 9.37
CA LEU A 141 14.58 14.03 9.88
C LEU A 141 15.23 13.24 8.75
N ALA A 142 16.53 12.95 8.88
CA ALA A 142 17.24 12.07 7.95
C ALA A 142 16.84 10.60 8.16
N VAL A 143 16.77 9.85 7.06
CA VAL A 143 16.51 8.42 7.06
C VAL A 143 17.74 7.69 6.48
N PRO A 144 18.71 7.30 7.32
CA PRO A 144 19.85 6.53 6.85
C PRO A 144 19.40 5.21 6.24
N TYR A 145 19.99 4.85 5.08
CA TYR A 145 19.67 3.60 4.40
C TYR A 145 20.93 2.91 3.88
N GLN A 146 20.79 1.62 3.60
CA GLN A 146 21.81 0.79 2.96
C GLN A 146 21.22 0.03 1.78
N ILE A 147 21.92 0.05 0.66
CA ILE A 147 21.56 -0.76 -0.50
C ILE A 147 21.88 -2.23 -0.20
N LYS A 148 20.92 -3.08 -0.48
CA LYS A 148 21.03 -4.55 -0.37
C LYS A 148 20.75 -5.19 -1.75
N PRO A 149 21.20 -6.40 -2.00
CA PRO A 149 20.85 -7.13 -3.22
C PRO A 149 19.33 -7.21 -3.41
N ARG A 150 18.89 -7.27 -4.68
CA ARG A 150 17.47 -7.47 -5.02
C ARG A 150 16.87 -8.67 -4.28
N ARG A 151 15.64 -8.55 -3.86
CA ARG A 151 14.88 -9.70 -3.36
C ARG A 151 14.39 -10.53 -4.55
N SER A 152 14.42 -11.85 -4.41
CA SER A 152 13.88 -12.75 -5.43
C SER A 152 12.39 -12.51 -5.65
N GLY A 153 12.02 -12.28 -6.91
CA GLY A 153 10.63 -12.05 -7.32
C GLY A 153 10.16 -10.59 -7.26
N ASP A 154 11.00 -9.64 -6.84
CA ASP A 154 10.66 -8.22 -6.95
C ASP A 154 10.73 -7.76 -8.42
N ILE A 155 9.70 -7.01 -8.84
CA ILE A 155 9.62 -6.39 -10.17
C ILE A 155 10.02 -4.92 -10.09
N ALA A 156 10.54 -4.38 -11.19
CA ALA A 156 11.02 -3.00 -11.25
C ALA A 156 9.90 -1.98 -11.00
N VAL A 157 8.75 -2.14 -11.64
CA VAL A 157 7.65 -1.17 -11.62
C VAL A 157 6.30 -1.88 -11.44
N CYS A 158 5.48 -1.38 -10.52
CA CYS A 158 4.11 -1.83 -10.32
C CYS A 158 3.23 -0.69 -9.79
N PHE A 159 2.26 -0.25 -10.60
CA PHE A 159 1.24 0.73 -10.21
C PHE A 159 -0.13 0.36 -10.81
N ALA A 160 -1.19 0.96 -10.27
CA ALA A 160 -2.56 0.64 -10.64
C ALA A 160 -2.95 1.27 -11.98
N ASP A 161 -3.70 0.52 -12.80
CA ASP A 161 -4.65 1.15 -13.71
C ASP A 161 -5.98 1.33 -12.95
N VAL A 162 -6.32 2.58 -12.66
CA VAL A 162 -7.52 2.98 -11.90
C VAL A 162 -8.66 3.45 -12.79
N SER A 163 -8.48 3.50 -14.11
CA SER A 163 -9.43 4.05 -15.08
C SER A 163 -10.79 3.37 -14.99
N TYR A 164 -10.81 2.05 -14.90
CA TYR A 164 -12.04 1.27 -14.75
C TYR A 164 -12.75 1.57 -13.43
N THR A 165 -12.02 1.60 -12.32
CA THR A 165 -12.56 1.90 -10.98
C THR A 165 -13.21 3.28 -10.96
N THR A 166 -12.50 4.31 -11.43
CA THR A 166 -13.02 5.68 -11.51
C THR A 166 -14.29 5.76 -12.34
N LYS A 167 -14.32 5.11 -13.49
CA LYS A 167 -15.50 5.08 -14.39
C LYS A 167 -16.70 4.39 -13.74
N GLN A 168 -16.51 3.26 -13.04
CA GLN A 168 -17.59 2.42 -12.54
C GLN A 168 -18.19 2.91 -11.23
N ILE A 169 -17.37 3.36 -10.30
CA ILE A 169 -17.82 3.72 -8.94
C ILE A 169 -17.58 5.20 -8.59
N GLY A 170 -17.05 6.00 -9.53
CA GLY A 170 -16.81 7.43 -9.33
C GLY A 170 -15.83 7.72 -8.18
N TRP A 171 -14.90 6.80 -7.91
CA TRP A 171 -13.90 6.95 -6.85
C TRP A 171 -12.49 7.13 -7.42
N GLN A 172 -11.73 7.99 -6.76
CA GLN A 172 -10.32 8.24 -7.04
C GLN A 172 -9.62 8.63 -5.73
N ALA A 173 -8.40 8.16 -5.53
CA ALA A 173 -7.56 8.57 -4.41
C ALA A 173 -7.28 10.08 -4.48
N GLN A 174 -7.35 10.76 -3.33
CA GLN A 174 -7.27 12.22 -3.22
C GLN A 174 -5.98 12.69 -2.52
N ARG A 175 -5.44 11.87 -1.61
CA ARG A 175 -4.28 12.23 -0.78
C ARG A 175 -2.97 11.91 -1.50
N ASP A 176 -2.10 12.90 -1.59
CA ASP A 176 -0.80 12.77 -2.24
C ASP A 176 0.25 12.11 -1.33
N LEU A 177 1.44 11.87 -1.89
CA LEU A 177 2.56 11.27 -1.16
C LEU A 177 2.98 12.10 0.06
N ASN A 178 2.94 13.44 -0.04
CA ASN A 178 3.30 14.31 1.07
C ASN A 178 2.32 14.14 2.24
N GLN A 179 1.02 14.09 1.98
CA GLN A 179 0.01 13.86 3.02
C GLN A 179 0.20 12.49 3.69
N MET A 180 0.52 11.45 2.92
CA MET A 180 0.82 10.12 3.44
C MET A 180 2.00 10.16 4.44
N MET A 181 3.06 10.92 4.12
CA MET A 181 4.23 11.05 5.01
C MET A 181 3.90 11.83 6.28
N VAL A 182 3.21 12.97 6.15
CA VAL A 182 2.82 13.82 7.28
C VAL A 182 1.95 13.04 8.28
N ASP A 183 0.96 12.32 7.79
CA ASP A 183 0.03 11.61 8.66
C ASP A 183 0.68 10.40 9.32
N ALA A 184 1.54 9.65 8.59
CA ALA A 184 2.30 8.56 9.18
C ALA A 184 3.26 9.05 10.28
N TRP A 185 3.95 10.17 10.03
CA TRP A 185 4.87 10.72 11.01
C TRP A 185 4.14 11.29 12.25
N ARG A 186 2.97 11.92 12.06
CA ARG A 186 2.11 12.35 13.17
C ARG A 186 1.70 11.18 14.06
N TRP A 187 1.25 10.07 13.45
CA TRP A 187 0.94 8.85 14.19
C TRP A 187 2.15 8.35 14.99
N GLN A 188 3.31 8.21 14.39
CA GLN A 188 4.52 7.72 15.05
C GLN A 188 4.96 8.64 16.19
N GLY A 189 4.83 9.97 16.04
CA GLY A 189 5.17 10.95 17.07
C GLY A 189 4.23 10.93 18.26
N GLN A 190 2.93 10.73 18.03
CA GLN A 190 1.91 10.65 19.09
C GLN A 190 1.89 9.28 19.78
N ASN A 191 2.35 8.24 19.08
CA ASN A 191 2.33 6.85 19.58
C ASN A 191 3.75 6.23 19.49
N PRO A 192 4.74 6.79 20.23
CA PRO A 192 6.11 6.32 20.11
C PRO A 192 6.29 4.84 20.46
N ASN A 193 5.47 4.30 21.33
CA ASN A 193 5.48 2.89 21.72
C ASN A 193 4.38 2.05 21.04
N GLY A 194 3.60 2.65 20.14
CA GLY A 194 2.48 2.03 19.47
C GLY A 194 1.18 2.20 20.26
N PHE A 195 0.23 1.29 20.04
CA PHE A 195 -1.00 1.24 20.84
C PHE A 195 -0.67 0.71 22.24
N GLU A 196 -0.92 1.49 23.26
CA GLU A 196 -0.83 1.10 24.68
C GLU A 196 -2.18 0.59 25.19
#